data_e1bea7bdf4046eba9e0b0684ba376c98
#
_entry.id   e1bea7bdf4046eba9e0b0684ba376c98
#
_cell.length_a   1.000
_cell.length_b   1.000
_cell.length_c   1.000
_cell.angle_alpha   90.00
_cell.angle_beta   90.00
_cell.angle_gamma   90.00
#
_symmetry.space_group_name_H-M   'P 1'
#
loop_
_entity.id
_entity.type
_entity.pdbx_description
1 polymer ?
#
loop_
_entity_poly.entity_id
_entity_poly.type
_entity_poly.pdbx_seq_one_letter_code
_entity_poly.pdbx_strand_id
1 'polypeptide(L)'
;MDKLSYFLTNPKRGEIVIFRFPKDESRDFIKRVIAVGGDTIEMKDGQVFVNGKELKEEYIYKNDPKGKNISSYRKTIVPEGTIFVLGDNRNNSEDSRFADVGFVPHKLVKGRALACFWPLGNMRTIKADTGM
;
A
#
# COMPACT_ATOMS: atom_id res chain seq x y z
N MET A 1 20.38 -1.67 17.49
CA MET A 1 19.93 -2.33 17.41
C MET A 1 18.55 -2.30 17.48
N ASP A 2 18.09 -1.53 18.01
CA ASP A 2 16.83 -1.48 17.95
C ASP A 2 16.30 -1.44 16.65
N LYS A 3 16.96 -0.77 15.77
CA LYS A 3 16.57 -0.77 14.52
C LYS A 3 16.58 -2.13 14.02
N LEU A 4 17.40 -2.94 14.47
CA LEU A 4 17.47 -4.23 14.01
C LEU A 4 16.22 -4.96 14.40
N SER A 5 15.83 -4.79 15.63
CA SER A 5 14.68 -5.42 16.10
C SER A 5 13.48 -4.98 15.31
N TYR A 6 13.43 -3.72 14.96
CA TYR A 6 12.34 -3.22 14.22
C TYR A 6 12.26 -3.92 12.87
N PHE A 7 13.38 -4.18 12.24
CA PHE A 7 13.36 -4.81 10.98
C PHE A 7 13.06 -6.27 11.03
N LEU A 8 13.09 -6.85 12.21
CA LEU A 8 12.76 -8.23 12.31
C LEU A 8 11.28 -8.45 12.14
N THR A 9 10.47 -7.43 12.30
CA THR A 9 9.06 -7.60 12.08
C THR A 9 8.74 -7.10 10.72
N ASN A 10 8.15 -7.93 9.92
CA ASN A 10 7.79 -7.57 8.56
C ASN A 10 6.57 -6.67 8.54
N PRO A 11 6.39 -5.87 7.52
CA PRO A 11 5.18 -5.08 7.39
C PRO A 11 3.96 -5.98 7.38
N LYS A 12 2.89 -5.53 7.97
CA LYS A 12 1.66 -6.32 8.06
C LYS A 12 0.52 -5.66 7.32
N ARG A 13 -0.44 -6.46 6.91
CA ARG A 13 -1.60 -5.93 6.21
C ARG A 13 -2.26 -4.86 7.04
N GLY A 14 -2.67 -3.79 6.42
CA GLY A 14 -3.34 -2.67 7.07
C GLY A 14 -2.42 -1.58 7.55
N GLU A 15 -1.14 -1.85 7.66
CA GLU A 15 -0.21 -0.83 8.13
C GLU A 15 0.11 0.18 7.04
N ILE A 16 0.43 1.38 7.44
CA ILE A 16 0.92 2.37 6.50
C ILE A 16 2.42 2.36 6.59
N VAL A 17 3.09 2.27 5.46
CA VAL A 17 4.53 2.21 5.42
C VAL A 17 5.11 3.33 4.59
N ILE A 18 6.34 3.68 4.90
CA ILE A 18 7.11 4.65 4.13
C ILE A 18 8.20 3.85 3.47
N PHE A 19 8.31 3.96 2.17
CA PHE A 19 9.31 3.19 1.44
C PHE A 19 9.91 3.99 0.31
N ARG A 20 11.09 3.58 -0.13
CA ARG A 20 11.74 4.26 -1.24
C ARG A 20 11.12 3.81 -2.54
N PHE A 21 10.88 4.77 -3.41
CA PHE A 21 10.27 4.48 -4.71
C PHE A 21 11.28 3.62 -5.49
N PRO A 22 10.89 2.44 -5.96
CA PRO A 22 11.85 1.55 -6.63
C PRO A 22 12.52 2.15 -7.84
N LYS A 23 11.85 3.01 -8.56
CA LYS A 23 12.43 3.60 -9.75
C LYS A 23 13.28 4.82 -9.45
N ASP A 24 13.17 5.39 -8.29
CA ASP A 24 13.94 6.55 -7.93
C ASP A 24 14.05 6.59 -6.41
N GLU A 25 15.08 5.97 -5.89
CA GLU A 25 15.20 5.78 -4.46
C GLU A 25 15.49 7.06 -3.67
N SER A 26 15.57 8.18 -4.36
CA SER A 26 15.68 9.44 -3.66
C SER A 26 14.31 9.95 -3.23
N ARG A 27 13.24 9.28 -3.66
CA ARG A 27 11.89 9.69 -3.33
C ARG A 27 11.26 8.65 -2.41
N ASP A 28 10.49 9.12 -1.45
CA ASP A 28 9.79 8.23 -0.55
C ASP A 28 8.30 8.28 -0.84
N PHE A 29 7.67 7.15 -0.69
CA PHE A 29 6.22 7.05 -0.85
C PHE A 29 5.65 6.57 0.47
N ILE A 30 4.41 6.95 0.75
CA ILE A 30 3.70 6.48 1.91
C ILE A 30 2.42 5.84 1.42
N LYS A 31 2.24 4.57 1.66
CA LYS A 31 1.07 3.84 1.17
C LYS A 31 0.65 2.80 2.21
N ARG A 32 -0.50 2.23 2.00
CA ARG A 32 -1.03 1.22 2.91
C ARG A 32 -0.73 -0.18 2.39
N VAL A 33 -0.27 -1.06 3.27
CA VAL A 33 0.01 -2.45 2.91
C VAL A 33 -1.31 -3.19 2.79
N ILE A 34 -1.54 -3.77 1.63
CA ILE A 34 -2.77 -4.51 1.38
C ILE A 34 -2.53 -6.01 1.44
N ALA A 35 -1.38 -6.45 0.98
CA ALA A 35 -1.07 -7.87 0.97
C ALA A 35 0.42 -8.06 1.19
N VAL A 36 0.80 -9.19 1.73
CA VAL A 36 2.19 -9.49 2.04
C VAL A 36 2.61 -10.77 1.33
N GLY A 37 3.87 -11.08 1.38
CA GLY A 37 4.40 -12.24 0.66
C GLY A 37 3.61 -13.50 0.94
N GLY A 38 3.27 -14.21 -0.10
CA GLY A 38 2.48 -15.43 -0.02
C GLY A 38 0.98 -15.21 -0.20
N ASP A 39 0.51 -13.99 -0.05
CA ASP A 39 -0.92 -13.72 -0.23
C ASP A 39 -1.25 -13.66 -1.71
N THR A 40 -2.50 -13.95 -2.07
CA THR A 40 -2.97 -13.64 -3.41
C THR A 40 -3.69 -12.32 -3.35
N ILE A 41 -3.49 -11.53 -4.39
CA ILE A 41 -4.12 -10.22 -4.46
C ILE A 41 -4.87 -10.15 -5.79
N GLU A 42 -6.07 -9.61 -5.76
CA GLU A 42 -6.87 -9.45 -6.95
C GLU A 42 -7.76 -8.25 -6.78
N MET A 43 -8.02 -7.53 -7.84
CA MET A 43 -8.97 -6.43 -7.80
C MET A 43 -9.96 -6.59 -8.92
N LYS A 44 -11.24 -6.41 -8.61
CA LYS A 44 -12.30 -6.47 -9.58
C LYS A 44 -13.20 -5.29 -9.35
N ASP A 45 -13.35 -4.47 -10.35
CA ASP A 45 -14.26 -3.32 -10.27
C ASP A 45 -14.02 -2.47 -9.03
N GLY A 46 -12.78 -2.25 -8.72
CA GLY A 46 -12.41 -1.42 -7.59
C GLY A 46 -12.42 -2.11 -6.26
N GLN A 47 -12.88 -3.34 -6.20
CA GLN A 47 -12.90 -4.06 -4.95
C GLN A 47 -11.67 -4.94 -4.83
N VAL A 48 -11.09 -4.98 -3.67
CA VAL A 48 -9.85 -5.70 -3.43
C VAL A 48 -10.14 -7.02 -2.74
N PHE A 49 -9.52 -8.09 -3.25
CA PHE A 49 -9.66 -9.39 -2.64
C PHE A 49 -8.28 -9.91 -2.26
N VAL A 50 -8.11 -10.29 -1.02
CA VAL A 50 -6.85 -10.85 -0.53
C VAL A 50 -7.14 -12.27 -0.10
N ASN A 51 -6.45 -13.22 -0.70
CA ASN A 51 -6.67 -14.63 -0.43
C ASN A 51 -8.13 -15.03 -0.63
N GLY A 52 -8.76 -14.42 -1.63
CA GLY A 52 -10.13 -14.75 -1.99
C GLY A 52 -11.19 -14.05 -1.17
N LYS A 53 -10.79 -13.25 -0.18
CA LYS A 53 -11.77 -12.57 0.63
C LYS A 53 -11.77 -11.11 0.33
N GLU A 54 -12.95 -10.54 0.18
CA GLU A 54 -13.07 -9.13 -0.10
C GLU A 54 -12.64 -8.32 1.12
N LEU A 55 -11.80 -7.32 0.86
CA LEU A 55 -11.32 -6.49 1.93
C LEU A 55 -12.28 -5.37 2.19
N LYS A 56 -12.66 -5.15 3.45
CA LYS A 56 -13.52 -4.06 3.76
C LYS A 56 -12.67 -2.86 3.98
N GLU A 57 -12.82 -1.86 3.12
CA GLU A 57 -11.96 -0.71 3.16
C GLU A 57 -12.73 0.54 3.50
N GLU A 58 -12.75 0.89 4.75
CA GLU A 58 -13.45 2.07 5.17
C GLU A 58 -12.59 3.30 5.07
N TYR A 59 -11.30 3.13 4.84
CA TYR A 59 -10.37 4.25 4.82
C TYR A 59 -10.15 4.82 3.43
N ILE A 60 -10.63 4.18 2.40
CA ILE A 60 -10.29 4.64 1.08
C ILE A 60 -11.21 5.75 0.60
N TYR A 61 -10.68 6.50 -0.34
CA TYR A 61 -11.42 7.57 -0.94
C TYR A 61 -12.01 7.02 -2.22
N LYS A 62 -13.29 6.82 -2.25
CA LYS A 62 -13.92 6.16 -3.35
C LYS A 62 -14.58 7.08 -4.32
N ASN A 63 -14.07 8.16 -4.62
CA ASN A 63 -14.74 9.11 -5.37
C ASN A 63 -14.25 9.21 -6.77
N ASP A 64 -14.48 8.29 -7.59
CA ASP A 64 -14.07 8.32 -8.96
C ASP A 64 -15.18 7.84 -9.87
N PRO A 65 -16.11 8.68 -10.12
CA PRO A 65 -17.27 8.26 -10.89
C PRO A 65 -16.91 7.88 -12.32
N LYS A 66 -15.77 8.32 -12.79
CA LYS A 66 -15.40 7.99 -14.13
C LYS A 66 -14.52 6.81 -14.24
N GLY A 67 -14.15 6.21 -13.16
CA GLY A 67 -13.32 5.03 -13.17
C GLY A 67 -12.00 5.19 -13.86
N LYS A 68 -11.34 6.30 -13.66
CA LYS A 68 -10.09 6.51 -14.34
C LYS A 68 -8.94 5.78 -13.77
N ASN A 69 -9.01 5.37 -12.53
CA ASN A 69 -7.89 4.67 -11.94
C ASN A 69 -7.98 3.20 -12.33
N ILE A 70 -6.98 2.46 -12.04
CA ILE A 70 -6.97 1.05 -12.31
C ILE A 70 -7.85 0.38 -11.28
N SER A 71 -8.94 -0.19 -11.72
CA SER A 71 -9.89 -0.82 -10.83
C SER A 71 -9.86 -2.34 -10.93
N SER A 72 -9.02 -2.88 -11.78
CA SER A 72 -8.90 -4.33 -11.93
C SER A 72 -7.45 -4.72 -11.89
N TYR A 73 -7.17 -5.83 -11.27
CA TYR A 73 -5.81 -6.33 -11.15
C TYR A 73 -5.88 -7.85 -11.16
N ARG A 74 -5.12 -8.48 -12.05
CA ARG A 74 -5.20 -9.91 -12.23
C ARG A 74 -4.75 -10.62 -10.95
N LYS A 75 -5.42 -11.69 -10.59
CA LYS A 75 -5.07 -12.47 -9.43
C LYS A 75 -3.60 -12.86 -9.51
N THR A 76 -2.86 -12.50 -8.51
CA THR A 76 -1.42 -12.69 -8.51
C THR A 76 -0.97 -13.04 -7.10
N ILE A 77 0.07 -13.85 -6.99
CA ILE A 77 0.64 -14.16 -5.69
C ILE A 77 1.73 -13.14 -5.41
N VAL A 78 1.67 -12.53 -4.24
CA VAL A 78 2.69 -11.57 -3.83
C VAL A 78 3.96 -12.34 -3.51
N PRO A 79 5.09 -12.02 -4.14
CA PRO A 79 6.31 -12.76 -3.89
C PRO A 79 6.81 -12.60 -2.45
N GLU A 80 7.45 -13.62 -1.95
CA GLU A 80 8.00 -13.54 -0.60
C GLU A 80 9.01 -12.41 -0.54
N GLY A 81 9.05 -11.74 0.57
CA GLY A 81 9.97 -10.63 0.77
C GLY A 81 9.48 -9.33 0.18
N THR A 82 8.25 -9.30 -0.32
CA THR A 82 7.69 -8.08 -0.88
C THR A 82 6.31 -7.81 -0.30
N ILE A 83 5.80 -6.64 -0.60
CA ILE A 83 4.46 -6.27 -0.19
C ILE A 83 3.74 -5.62 -1.36
N PHE A 84 2.42 -5.65 -1.32
CA PHE A 84 1.59 -4.98 -2.31
C PHE A 84 0.93 -3.82 -1.59
N VAL A 85 1.10 -2.63 -2.10
CA VAL A 85 0.61 -1.43 -1.43
C VAL A 85 -0.35 -0.65 -2.31
N LEU A 86 -1.30 0.01 -1.70
CA LEU A 86 -2.22 0.87 -2.41
C LEU A 86 -2.34 2.19 -1.67
N GLY A 87 -2.56 3.25 -2.42
CA GLY A 87 -2.87 4.52 -1.79
C GLY A 87 -4.32 4.53 -1.41
N ASP A 88 -4.65 5.20 -0.32
CA ASP A 88 -6.04 5.28 0.12
C ASP A 88 -6.85 6.12 -0.87
N ASN A 89 -6.22 7.09 -1.50
CA ASN A 89 -6.88 7.84 -2.55
C ASN A 89 -6.66 7.10 -3.86
N ARG A 90 -7.48 6.12 -4.14
CA ARG A 90 -7.32 5.21 -5.27
C ARG A 90 -7.36 5.89 -6.62
N ASN A 91 -7.98 7.03 -6.71
CA ASN A 91 -8.08 7.71 -7.97
C ASN A 91 -6.83 8.47 -8.31
N ASN A 92 -6.00 8.72 -7.35
CA ASN A 92 -4.86 9.59 -7.57
C ASN A 92 -3.66 9.07 -6.80
N SER A 93 -3.31 7.83 -7.02
CA SER A 93 -2.24 7.20 -6.30
C SER A 93 -1.38 6.38 -7.23
N GLU A 94 -0.08 6.53 -7.09
CA GLU A 94 0.87 5.72 -7.82
C GLU A 94 1.28 4.63 -6.84
N ASP A 95 0.91 3.41 -7.09
CA ASP A 95 1.11 2.35 -6.12
C ASP A 95 1.35 1.02 -6.82
N SER A 96 1.21 -0.10 -6.11
CA SER A 96 1.57 -1.41 -6.67
C SER A 96 0.77 -1.83 -7.88
N ARG A 97 -0.33 -1.16 -8.17
CA ARG A 97 -1.09 -1.45 -9.38
C ARG A 97 -0.30 -1.07 -10.63
N PHE A 98 0.68 -0.20 -10.47
CA PHE A 98 1.46 0.29 -11.59
C PHE A 98 2.85 -0.34 -11.57
N ALA A 99 3.37 -0.65 -12.74
CA ALA A 99 4.63 -1.35 -12.85
C ALA A 99 5.79 -0.61 -12.21
N ASP A 100 5.73 0.72 -12.19
CA ASP A 100 6.84 1.47 -11.61
C ASP A 100 6.99 1.22 -10.12
N VAL A 101 5.91 0.90 -9.43
CA VAL A 101 5.98 0.59 -8.03
C VAL A 101 6.03 -0.92 -7.86
N GLY A 102 5.05 -1.63 -8.41
CA GLY A 102 5.01 -3.08 -8.36
C GLY A 102 5.03 -3.63 -6.94
N PHE A 103 5.61 -4.80 -6.77
CA PHE A 103 5.75 -5.40 -5.45
C PHE A 103 6.97 -4.76 -4.80
N VAL A 104 6.79 -4.21 -3.63
CA VAL A 104 7.85 -3.44 -2.95
C VAL A 104 8.67 -4.36 -2.08
N PRO A 105 9.98 -4.47 -2.32
CA PRO A 105 10.81 -5.32 -1.47
C PRO A 105 10.90 -4.76 -0.07
N HIS A 106 10.94 -5.63 0.91
CA HIS A 106 11.02 -5.19 2.30
C HIS A 106 12.23 -4.27 2.53
N LYS A 107 13.30 -4.49 1.80
CA LYS A 107 14.50 -3.68 2.03
C LYS A 107 14.30 -2.22 1.71
N LEU A 108 13.27 -1.89 0.93
CA LEU A 108 13.03 -0.49 0.61
C LEU A 108 12.12 0.18 1.65
N VAL A 109 11.56 -0.58 2.58
CA VAL A 109 10.69 -0.01 3.58
C VAL A 109 11.53 0.67 4.64
N LYS A 110 11.29 1.95 4.84
CA LYS A 110 12.05 2.74 5.78
C LYS A 110 11.38 2.84 7.13
N GLY A 111 10.11 2.69 7.19
CA GLY A 111 9.41 2.81 8.46
C GLY A 111 7.94 2.52 8.34
N ARG A 112 7.26 2.52 9.46
CA ARG A 112 5.84 2.32 9.53
C ARG A 112 5.21 3.45 10.26
N ALA A 113 4.03 3.82 9.83
CA ALA A 113 3.26 4.79 10.57
C ALA A 113 2.30 4.01 11.42
N LEU A 114 1.88 4.61 12.52
CA LEU A 114 0.97 3.95 13.40
C LEU A 114 -0.42 4.17 12.91
N ALA A 115 -0.74 3.50 11.88
CA ALA A 115 -1.95 3.74 11.18
C ALA A 115 -3.19 3.61 11.97
N CYS A 116 -3.15 2.77 12.93
CA CYS A 116 -4.37 2.54 13.66
C CYS A 116 -4.81 3.73 14.43
N PHE A 117 -3.96 4.71 14.54
CA PHE A 117 -4.34 5.79 15.30
C PHE A 117 -4.84 6.87 14.53
N TRP A 118 -5.10 6.70 13.44
CA TRP A 118 -5.37 7.67 12.67
C TRP A 118 -6.63 8.18 12.77
N PRO A 119 -7.11 8.66 13.51
CA PRO A 119 -8.20 9.30 13.41
C PRO A 119 -7.92 10.41 12.67
N LEU A 120 -7.37 10.58 12.44
CA LEU A 120 -7.11 11.13 11.80
C LEU A 120 -6.94 12.34 11.24
N GLY A 121 -7.08 13.27 11.84
CA GLY A 121 -6.75 14.53 11.42
C GLY A 121 -5.36 14.60 10.98
N ASN A 122 -4.55 13.85 11.58
CA ASN A 122 -3.17 13.86 11.29
C ASN A 122 -2.84 13.30 9.96
N MET A 123 -3.69 12.49 9.46
CA MET A 123 -3.46 11.91 8.22
C MET A 123 -3.45 12.91 7.12
N ARG A 124 -4.11 13.98 7.26
CA ARG A 124 -4.17 14.94 6.21
C ARG A 124 -2.85 15.52 5.87
N THR A 125 -2.01 15.70 6.86
CA THR A 125 -0.71 16.25 6.62
C THR A 125 0.12 15.31 5.79
N ILE A 126 0.07 14.05 6.10
CA ILE A 126 0.80 13.08 5.37
C ILE A 126 0.28 12.97 3.97
N LYS A 127 -1.04 13.04 3.83
CA LYS A 127 -1.59 12.86 2.57
C LYS A 127 -1.20 13.90 1.60
N ALA A 128 -1.03 15.09 2.04
CA ALA A 128 -0.69 16.16 1.18
C ALA A 128 0.61 15.93 0.46
N ASP A 129 1.49 15.25 1.09
CA ASP A 129 2.78 15.03 0.48
C ASP A 129 2.89 13.78 -0.30
N THR A 130 1.98 12.88 -0.14
CA THR A 130 2.19 11.58 -0.71
C THR A 130 1.15 11.16 -1.70
N GLY A 131 0.09 11.87 -1.78
CA GLY A 131 -0.96 11.45 -2.66
C GLY A 131 -1.72 10.28 -2.09
N MET A 132 -1.56 10.02 -0.83
CA MET A 132 -2.32 8.98 -0.22
C MET A 132 -3.80 9.37 -0.13
#